data_57ed81909424f55f4390e348ce4975c5
#
_entry.id   57ed81909424f55f4390e348ce4975c5
#
_cell.length_a   1.000
_cell.length_b   1.000
_cell.length_c   1.000
_cell.angle_alpha   90.00
_cell.angle_beta   90.00
_cell.angle_gamma   90.00
#
_symmetry.space_group_name_H-M   'P 1'
#
loop_
_entity.id
_entity.type
_entity.pdbx_description
1 polymer ?
#
loop_
_entity_poly.entity_id
_entity_poly.type
_entity_poly.pdbx_seq_one_letter_code
_entity_poly.pdbx_strand_id
1 'polypeptide(L)'
;MVGRAANMTVGFQPAAVVVGFQGKKASQFKIEFSGAQPTAPSGAELQKSQTNYLLGNDPTHWRTHVPNYARVTYTGLYPGIDAVFYGNGHQMEHDFIVYPGADYGKIRMHLTDNARASLGRDGALVITLEDGSLLMQKPVIYQEEAGKSQERRGSFRLLPNGDIGFIVAGYDPRQTLVIDPVLSFSTYLSPMASVANRIATDTAGDNYLTGIGTLANGICRVCDLYDG
;
A
#
# COMPACT_ATOMS: atom_id res chain seq x y z
N MET A 1 -13.19 3.15 7.38
CA MET A 1 -13.41 2.48 6.07
C MET A 1 -12.42 1.33 5.95
N VAL A 2 -12.71 0.34 5.12
CA VAL A 2 -11.84 -0.83 4.91
C VAL A 2 -11.73 -1.09 3.42
N GLY A 3 -10.50 -1.27 2.92
CA GLY A 3 -10.19 -1.75 1.58
C GLY A 3 -9.60 -3.15 1.64
N ARG A 4 -9.71 -3.91 0.55
CA ARG A 4 -9.10 -5.24 0.41
C ARG A 4 -8.44 -5.36 -0.96
N ALA A 5 -7.23 -5.92 -0.98
CA ALA A 5 -6.51 -6.23 -2.20
C ALA A 5 -5.76 -7.55 -1.97
N ALA A 6 -6.07 -8.58 -2.74
CA ALA A 6 -5.51 -9.93 -2.57
C ALA A 6 -5.56 -10.40 -1.10
N ASN A 7 -4.41 -10.71 -0.49
CA ASN A 7 -4.25 -11.12 0.92
C ASN A 7 -4.03 -9.94 1.88
N MET A 8 -4.24 -8.70 1.44
CA MET A 8 -4.05 -7.48 2.20
C MET A 8 -5.40 -6.84 2.56
N THR A 9 -5.53 -6.42 3.81
CA THR A 9 -6.66 -5.62 4.30
C THR A 9 -6.13 -4.26 4.75
N VAL A 10 -6.81 -3.20 4.35
CA VAL A 10 -6.42 -1.83 4.68
C VAL A 10 -7.54 -1.15 5.43
N GLY A 11 -7.26 -0.75 6.67
CA GLY A 11 -8.16 0.02 7.52
C GLY A 11 -7.79 1.51 7.47
N PHE A 12 -8.73 2.36 7.09
CA PHE A 12 -8.53 3.80 7.03
C PHE A 12 -9.06 4.46 8.29
N GLN A 13 -8.19 5.17 9.01
CA GLN A 13 -8.46 5.92 10.24
C GLN A 13 -8.13 7.39 10.04
N PRO A 14 -8.60 8.32 10.89
CA PRO A 14 -8.14 9.72 10.83
C PRO A 14 -6.60 9.79 10.94
N ALA A 15 -5.96 10.43 9.97
CA ALA A 15 -4.51 10.60 9.87
C ALA A 15 -3.67 9.31 9.96
N ALA A 16 -4.25 8.14 9.64
CA ALA A 16 -3.51 6.88 9.65
C ALA A 16 -4.13 5.81 8.74
N VAL A 17 -3.31 4.86 8.33
CA VAL A 17 -3.72 3.68 7.58
C VAL A 17 -3.16 2.44 8.27
N VAL A 18 -4.02 1.47 8.58
CA VAL A 18 -3.62 0.18 9.14
C VAL A 18 -3.59 -0.84 8.00
N VAL A 19 -2.45 -1.46 7.78
CA VAL A 19 -2.26 -2.50 6.77
C VAL A 19 -2.11 -3.83 7.47
N GLY A 20 -3.03 -4.74 7.19
CA GLY A 20 -3.00 -6.11 7.69
C GLY A 20 -2.87 -7.10 6.55
N PHE A 21 -2.16 -8.18 6.77
CA PHE A 21 -2.06 -9.28 5.81
C PHE A 21 -2.24 -10.62 6.47
N GLN A 22 -2.73 -11.56 5.67
CA GLN A 22 -2.82 -12.95 6.03
C GLN A 22 -1.58 -13.67 5.47
N GLY A 23 -0.71 -14.11 6.37
CA GLY A 23 0.42 -14.99 6.11
C GLY A 23 0.33 -16.22 7.02
N LYS A 24 1.47 -16.85 7.35
CA LYS A 24 1.51 -17.94 8.34
C LYS A 24 0.99 -17.49 9.71
N LYS A 25 1.12 -16.21 10.01
CA LYS A 25 0.45 -15.50 11.10
C LYS A 25 -0.15 -14.22 10.56
N ALA A 26 -1.28 -13.79 11.13
CA ALA A 26 -1.83 -12.49 10.81
C ALA A 26 -0.88 -11.41 11.32
N SER A 27 -0.38 -10.59 10.44
CA SER A 27 0.50 -9.46 10.74
C SER A 27 -0.17 -8.16 10.35
N GLN A 28 0.08 -7.12 11.11
CA GLN A 28 -0.39 -5.78 10.79
C GLN A 28 0.65 -4.73 11.18
N PHE A 29 0.60 -3.60 10.52
CA PHE A 29 1.31 -2.39 10.92
C PHE A 29 0.48 -1.16 10.58
N LYS A 30 0.84 -0.04 11.17
CA LYS A 30 0.16 1.22 10.91
C LYS A 30 1.13 2.22 10.29
N ILE A 31 0.65 2.96 9.29
CA ILE A 31 1.30 4.13 8.73
C ILE A 31 0.57 5.33 9.33
N GLU A 32 1.22 6.08 10.21
CA GLU A 32 0.72 7.34 10.75
C GLU A 32 1.25 8.50 9.91
N PHE A 33 0.37 9.42 9.59
CA PHE A 33 0.76 10.67 8.90
C PHE A 33 1.16 11.70 9.95
N SER A 34 2.45 11.75 10.28
CA SER A 34 3.00 12.61 11.34
C SER A 34 2.74 14.09 11.05
N GLY A 35 2.15 14.80 12.00
CA GLY A 35 1.81 16.22 11.84
C GLY A 35 0.63 16.50 10.91
N ALA A 36 -0.06 15.47 10.45
CA ALA A 36 -1.28 15.60 9.65
C ALA A 36 -2.46 16.08 10.50
N GLN A 37 -3.43 16.68 9.85
CA GLN A 37 -4.71 16.98 10.47
C GLN A 37 -5.51 15.67 10.63
N PRO A 38 -6.25 15.46 11.73
CA PRO A 38 -7.05 14.26 11.95
C PRO A 38 -8.29 14.23 11.06
N THR A 39 -8.08 14.21 9.74
CA THR A 39 -9.13 14.23 8.73
C THR A 39 -9.74 12.84 8.59
N ALA A 40 -11.06 12.74 8.67
CA ALA A 40 -11.76 11.48 8.43
C ALA A 40 -11.69 11.09 6.94
N PRO A 41 -11.36 9.82 6.63
CA PRO A 41 -11.37 9.35 5.25
C PRO A 41 -12.79 9.30 4.69
N SER A 42 -12.95 9.66 3.44
CA SER A 42 -14.22 9.60 2.70
C SER A 42 -14.10 8.69 1.47
N GLY A 43 -15.22 8.00 1.12
CA GLY A 43 -15.30 7.23 -0.11
C GLY A 43 -15.57 8.13 -1.30
N ALA A 44 -14.84 7.91 -2.40
CA ALA A 44 -15.06 8.56 -3.67
C ALA A 44 -15.31 7.53 -4.77
N GLU A 45 -15.97 7.95 -5.85
CA GLU A 45 -16.33 7.09 -6.99
C GLU A 45 -17.17 5.88 -6.55
N LEU A 46 -18.41 6.18 -6.09
CA LEU A 46 -19.38 5.16 -5.66
C LEU A 46 -19.58 4.08 -6.74
N GLN A 47 -19.44 2.83 -6.34
CA GLN A 47 -19.58 1.67 -7.23
C GLN A 47 -21.03 1.17 -7.24
N LYS A 48 -21.41 0.50 -8.34
CA LYS A 48 -22.73 -0.15 -8.45
C LYS A 48 -22.86 -1.36 -7.52
N SER A 49 -21.75 -1.98 -7.17
CA SER A 49 -21.69 -3.13 -6.25
C SER A 49 -21.89 -2.69 -4.80
N GLN A 50 -22.46 -3.58 -4.00
CA GLN A 50 -22.61 -3.44 -2.56
C GLN A 50 -22.08 -4.69 -1.87
N THR A 51 -21.58 -4.54 -0.66
CA THR A 51 -21.06 -5.65 0.14
C THR A 51 -21.99 -5.97 1.30
N ASN A 52 -22.21 -7.26 1.57
CA ASN A 52 -22.93 -7.73 2.73
C ASN A 52 -21.98 -8.47 3.68
N TYR A 53 -21.95 -8.06 4.93
CA TYR A 53 -21.19 -8.70 6.00
C TYR A 53 -22.17 -9.49 6.89
N LEU A 54 -22.24 -10.80 6.69
CA LEU A 54 -23.11 -11.71 7.42
C LEU A 54 -22.29 -12.40 8.51
N LEU A 55 -22.14 -11.74 9.67
CA LEU A 55 -21.31 -12.22 10.78
C LEU A 55 -22.13 -13.03 11.77
N GLY A 56 -21.80 -14.32 11.88
CA GLY A 56 -22.51 -15.26 12.75
C GLY A 56 -23.95 -15.54 12.31
N ASN A 57 -24.73 -16.18 13.18
CA ASN A 57 -26.09 -16.64 12.87
C ASN A 57 -27.18 -15.63 13.30
N ASP A 58 -26.80 -14.53 13.93
CA ASP A 58 -27.74 -13.50 14.37
C ASP A 58 -27.83 -12.37 13.33
N PRO A 59 -28.97 -12.22 12.63
CA PRO A 59 -29.15 -11.18 11.61
C PRO A 59 -29.02 -9.75 12.13
N THR A 60 -29.19 -9.51 13.44
CA THR A 60 -29.04 -8.16 14.02
C THR A 60 -27.58 -7.64 13.94
N HIS A 61 -26.62 -8.53 13.82
CA HIS A 61 -25.20 -8.21 13.62
C HIS A 61 -24.80 -8.10 12.15
N TRP A 62 -25.70 -8.39 11.21
CA TRP A 62 -25.42 -8.30 9.80
C TRP A 62 -25.40 -6.85 9.32
N ARG A 63 -24.46 -6.56 8.46
CA ARG A 63 -24.38 -5.29 7.76
C ARG A 63 -24.59 -5.53 6.28
N THR A 64 -25.74 -5.15 5.79
CA THR A 64 -26.13 -5.34 4.38
C THR A 64 -26.14 -4.02 3.62
N HIS A 65 -26.05 -4.09 2.30
CA HIS A 65 -26.10 -2.94 1.41
C HIS A 65 -25.01 -1.89 1.69
N VAL A 66 -23.84 -2.34 2.18
CA VAL A 66 -22.70 -1.44 2.43
C VAL A 66 -22.17 -0.95 1.09
N PRO A 67 -22.14 0.37 0.84
CA PRO A 67 -21.67 0.90 -0.43
C PRO A 67 -20.19 0.68 -0.63
N ASN A 68 -19.78 0.33 -1.86
CA ASN A 68 -18.40 0.22 -2.26
C ASN A 68 -17.96 1.48 -3.00
N TYR A 69 -16.69 1.84 -2.86
CA TYR A 69 -16.06 2.98 -3.49
C TYR A 69 -14.77 2.54 -4.17
N ALA A 70 -14.44 3.11 -5.32
CA ALA A 70 -13.18 2.84 -6.00
C ALA A 70 -11.99 3.50 -5.31
N ARG A 71 -12.24 4.63 -4.61
CA ARG A 71 -11.20 5.41 -3.95
C ARG A 71 -11.58 5.77 -2.51
N VAL A 72 -10.55 5.96 -1.69
CA VAL A 72 -10.66 6.56 -0.35
C VAL A 72 -9.80 7.80 -0.32
N THR A 73 -10.40 8.94 0.04
CA THR A 73 -9.73 10.25 0.01
C THR A 73 -9.63 10.86 1.39
N TYR A 74 -8.47 11.40 1.73
CA TYR A 74 -8.24 12.30 2.84
C TYR A 74 -8.07 13.71 2.27
N THR A 75 -9.09 14.51 2.34
CA THR A 75 -9.05 15.92 1.87
C THR A 75 -8.40 16.79 2.93
N GLY A 76 -7.36 17.52 2.55
CA GLY A 76 -6.62 18.39 3.47
C GLY A 76 -5.88 17.60 4.56
N LEU A 77 -5.32 16.44 4.24
CA LEU A 77 -4.50 15.66 5.18
C LEU A 77 -3.36 16.51 5.76
N TYR A 78 -2.73 17.33 4.91
CA TYR A 78 -1.88 18.45 5.32
C TYR A 78 -2.38 19.73 4.65
N PRO A 79 -2.01 20.91 5.12
CA PRO A 79 -2.39 22.17 4.46
C PRO A 79 -2.05 22.17 2.98
N GLY A 80 -3.08 22.15 2.13
CA GLY A 80 -2.96 22.12 0.67
C GLY A 80 -2.48 20.78 0.11
N ILE A 81 -2.67 19.67 0.84
CA ILE A 81 -2.30 18.33 0.38
C ILE A 81 -3.41 17.33 0.71
N ASP A 82 -3.87 16.62 -0.31
CA ASP A 82 -4.78 15.49 -0.20
C ASP A 82 -4.02 14.17 -0.32
N ALA A 83 -4.59 13.08 0.22
CA ALA A 83 -4.12 11.73 -0.07
C ALA A 83 -5.29 10.89 -0.61
N VAL A 84 -5.04 10.16 -1.70
CA VAL A 84 -6.03 9.32 -2.37
C VAL A 84 -5.51 7.90 -2.44
N PHE A 85 -6.29 6.94 -1.95
CA PHE A 85 -5.96 5.51 -1.96
C PHE A 85 -6.90 4.77 -2.90
N TYR A 86 -6.37 3.86 -3.69
CA TYR A 86 -7.14 3.03 -4.62
C TYR A 86 -6.47 1.68 -4.86
N GLY A 87 -7.27 0.72 -5.30
CA GLY A 87 -6.79 -0.60 -5.69
C GLY A 87 -6.53 -0.69 -7.18
N ASN A 88 -5.42 -1.29 -7.57
CA ASN A 88 -5.10 -1.62 -8.94
C ASN A 88 -4.74 -3.11 -9.02
N GLY A 89 -5.75 -3.95 -9.30
CA GLY A 89 -5.59 -5.41 -9.27
C GLY A 89 -5.19 -5.91 -7.88
N HIS A 90 -3.97 -6.42 -7.74
CA HIS A 90 -3.46 -6.97 -6.48
C HIS A 90 -2.63 -5.97 -5.66
N GLN A 91 -2.53 -4.74 -6.09
CA GLN A 91 -1.73 -3.68 -5.46
C GLN A 91 -2.63 -2.61 -4.85
N MET A 92 -2.15 -1.99 -3.79
CA MET A 92 -2.71 -0.75 -3.29
C MET A 92 -1.79 0.40 -3.69
N GLU A 93 -2.36 1.36 -4.36
CA GLU A 93 -1.71 2.59 -4.75
C GLU A 93 -2.23 3.75 -3.92
N HIS A 94 -1.44 4.79 -3.77
CA HIS A 94 -1.91 6.01 -3.15
C HIS A 94 -1.15 7.21 -3.70
N ASP A 95 -1.88 8.28 -3.93
CA ASP A 95 -1.33 9.54 -4.40
C ASP A 95 -1.36 10.57 -3.29
N PHE A 96 -0.29 11.35 -3.16
CA PHE A 96 -0.34 12.64 -2.51
C PHE A 96 -0.49 13.72 -3.57
N ILE A 97 -1.60 14.45 -3.51
CA ILE A 97 -1.89 15.56 -4.41
C ILE A 97 -1.52 16.85 -3.69
N VAL A 98 -0.43 17.45 -4.12
CA VAL A 98 0.12 18.69 -3.54
C VAL A 98 -0.33 19.85 -4.39
N TYR A 99 -1.24 20.66 -3.87
CA TYR A 99 -1.79 21.81 -4.58
C TYR A 99 -0.79 22.97 -4.68
N PRO A 100 -0.97 23.90 -5.64
CA PRO A 100 -0.08 25.04 -5.81
C PRO A 100 0.17 25.80 -4.50
N GLY A 101 1.45 26.07 -4.21
CA GLY A 101 1.88 26.75 -2.99
C GLY A 101 1.95 25.89 -1.74
N ALA A 102 1.51 24.64 -1.77
CA ALA A 102 1.66 23.71 -0.65
C ALA A 102 3.10 23.15 -0.57
N ASP A 103 3.49 22.79 0.63
CA ASP A 103 4.83 22.24 0.93
C ASP A 103 4.77 20.72 1.04
N TYR A 104 5.17 19.99 -0.01
CA TYR A 104 5.27 18.54 0.01
C TYR A 104 6.22 18.01 1.11
N GLY A 105 7.15 18.83 1.56
CA GLY A 105 8.03 18.51 2.65
C GLY A 105 7.32 18.25 3.98
N LYS A 106 6.02 18.56 4.11
CA LYS A 106 5.19 18.22 5.27
C LYS A 106 4.70 16.78 5.27
N ILE A 107 4.72 16.09 4.13
CA ILE A 107 4.32 14.68 4.05
C ILE A 107 5.33 13.85 4.85
N ARG A 108 4.84 13.21 5.91
CA ARG A 108 5.62 12.36 6.82
C ARG A 108 4.81 11.12 7.14
N MET A 109 5.36 9.95 6.83
CA MET A 109 4.79 8.65 7.15
C MET A 109 5.65 8.00 8.24
N HIS A 110 5.04 7.72 9.37
CA HIS A 110 5.66 7.01 10.49
C HIS A 110 5.14 5.57 10.56
N LEU A 111 6.04 4.60 10.62
CA LEU A 111 5.66 3.19 10.76
C LEU A 111 5.62 2.82 12.25
N THR A 112 4.54 2.15 12.65
CA THR A 112 4.36 1.62 14.00
C THR A 112 4.33 0.09 14.01
N ASP A 113 4.08 -0.51 15.17
CA ASP A 113 3.88 -1.96 15.35
C ASP A 113 5.09 -2.81 14.90
N ASN A 114 6.30 -2.38 15.27
CA ASN A 114 7.58 -3.02 14.94
C ASN A 114 7.95 -3.04 13.44
N ALA A 115 7.21 -2.33 12.60
CA ALA A 115 7.60 -2.15 11.20
C ALA A 115 8.82 -1.24 11.09
N ARG A 116 9.76 -1.60 10.23
CA ARG A 116 10.98 -0.81 9.99
C ARG A 116 11.15 -0.53 8.50
N ALA A 117 11.47 0.71 8.18
CA ALA A 117 11.75 1.13 6.81
C ALA A 117 13.25 1.15 6.53
N SER A 118 13.62 0.72 5.33
CA SER A 118 14.96 0.88 4.76
C SER A 118 14.86 1.19 3.27
N LEU A 119 15.87 1.85 2.71
CA LEU A 119 15.93 2.13 1.28
C LEU A 119 16.70 1.04 0.55
N GLY A 120 16.08 0.47 -0.47
CA GLY A 120 16.72 -0.43 -1.43
C GLY A 120 17.69 0.30 -2.36
N ARG A 121 18.54 -0.45 -3.03
CA ARG A 121 19.52 0.11 -4.00
C ARG A 121 18.85 0.71 -5.25
N ASP A 122 17.67 0.25 -5.58
CA ASP A 122 16.82 0.72 -6.68
C ASP A 122 15.97 1.96 -6.31
N GLY A 123 16.07 2.41 -5.05
CA GLY A 123 15.29 3.53 -4.52
C GLY A 123 13.90 3.15 -4.02
N ALA A 124 13.54 1.86 -4.00
CA ALA A 124 12.35 1.38 -3.36
C ALA A 124 12.46 1.42 -1.84
N LEU A 125 11.35 1.53 -1.15
CA LEU A 125 11.28 1.46 0.30
C LEU A 125 10.90 0.03 0.71
N VAL A 126 11.75 -0.62 1.50
CA VAL A 126 11.51 -1.94 2.08
C VAL A 126 10.97 -1.75 3.48
N ILE A 127 9.74 -2.22 3.72
CA ILE A 127 9.11 -2.24 5.04
C ILE A 127 9.24 -3.65 5.60
N THR A 128 10.10 -3.81 6.60
CA THR A 128 10.37 -5.10 7.25
C THR A 128 9.50 -5.24 8.48
N LEU A 129 8.89 -6.41 8.61
CA LEU A 129 8.06 -6.86 9.72
C LEU A 129 8.64 -8.14 10.31
N GLU A 130 8.08 -8.63 11.40
CA GLU A 130 8.52 -9.88 12.04
C GLU A 130 8.42 -11.09 11.08
N ASP A 131 7.31 -11.19 10.33
CA ASP A 131 6.99 -12.34 9.48
C ASP A 131 7.15 -12.09 7.97
N GLY A 132 7.83 -11.01 7.56
CA GLY A 132 8.01 -10.72 6.13
C GLY A 132 8.38 -9.28 5.83
N SER A 133 8.32 -8.94 4.56
CA SER A 133 8.57 -7.57 4.12
C SER A 133 7.63 -7.16 2.99
N LEU A 134 7.36 -5.87 2.96
CA LEU A 134 6.62 -5.20 1.89
C LEU A 134 7.59 -4.33 1.10
N LEU A 135 7.32 -4.18 -0.17
CA LEU A 135 8.05 -3.28 -1.03
C LEU A 135 7.13 -2.14 -1.47
N MET A 136 7.53 -0.92 -1.17
CA MET A 136 6.93 0.27 -1.78
C MET A 136 7.88 0.74 -2.87
N GLN A 137 7.44 0.66 -4.11
CA GLN A 137 8.29 0.99 -5.26
C GLN A 137 8.68 2.46 -5.21
N LYS A 138 9.79 2.78 -5.87
CA LYS A 138 10.21 4.18 -6.05
C LYS A 138 9.03 5.00 -6.57
N PRO A 139 8.68 6.14 -5.94
CA PRO A 139 7.51 6.91 -6.34
C PRO A 139 7.66 7.46 -7.75
N VAL A 140 6.59 7.39 -8.53
CA VAL A 140 6.42 8.17 -9.74
C VAL A 140 5.95 9.55 -9.33
N ILE A 141 6.64 10.58 -9.79
CA ILE A 141 6.33 11.97 -9.43
C ILE A 141 6.13 12.75 -10.70
N TYR A 142 5.02 13.47 -10.80
CA TYR A 142 4.72 14.22 -12.01
C TYR A 142 3.90 15.49 -11.75
N GLN A 143 3.89 16.36 -12.73
CA GLN A 143 3.05 17.55 -12.84
C GLN A 143 2.35 17.56 -14.20
N GLU A 144 1.17 18.14 -14.27
CA GLU A 144 0.50 18.35 -15.54
C GLU A 144 0.86 19.71 -16.13
N GLU A 145 1.48 19.72 -17.30
CA GLU A 145 1.84 20.90 -18.06
C GLU A 145 1.15 20.86 -19.44
N ALA A 146 0.32 21.86 -19.72
CA ALA A 146 -0.42 21.95 -20.98
C ALA A 146 -1.19 20.66 -21.36
N GLY A 147 -1.79 19.99 -20.36
CA GLY A 147 -2.54 18.74 -20.53
C GLY A 147 -1.67 17.49 -20.77
N LYS A 148 -0.37 17.57 -20.48
CA LYS A 148 0.56 16.44 -20.56
C LYS A 148 1.21 16.22 -19.20
N SER A 149 1.28 14.95 -18.82
CA SER A 149 2.03 14.55 -17.63
C SER A 149 3.53 14.69 -17.88
N GLN A 150 4.20 15.42 -17.01
CA GLN A 150 5.65 15.66 -17.02
C GLN A 150 6.26 15.04 -15.77
N GLU A 151 7.03 13.98 -15.95
CA GLU A 151 7.71 13.32 -14.83
C GLU A 151 8.76 14.25 -14.19
N ARG A 152 8.84 14.19 -12.87
CA ARG A 152 9.83 14.90 -12.05
C ARG A 152 10.72 13.89 -11.33
N ARG A 153 11.97 14.23 -11.14
CA ARG A 153 12.89 13.38 -10.39
C ARG A 153 12.55 13.41 -8.91
N GLY A 154 12.46 12.24 -8.30
CA GLY A 154 12.25 12.15 -6.87
C GLY A 154 12.49 10.76 -6.31
N SER A 155 12.49 10.69 -5.00
CA SER A 155 12.75 9.46 -4.25
C SER A 155 12.16 9.57 -2.83
N PHE A 156 12.08 8.44 -2.14
CA PHE A 156 11.88 8.42 -0.70
C PHE A 156 13.08 9.03 0.03
N ARG A 157 12.82 9.55 1.22
CA ARG A 157 13.81 10.01 2.18
C ARG A 157 13.48 9.48 3.56
N LEU A 158 14.43 8.82 4.19
CA LEU A 158 14.34 8.48 5.61
C LEU A 158 14.89 9.65 6.44
N LEU A 159 14.11 10.04 7.44
CA LEU A 159 14.46 11.12 8.37
C LEU A 159 15.11 10.54 9.63
N PRO A 160 15.87 11.35 10.41
CA PRO A 160 16.55 10.87 11.61
C PRO A 160 15.62 10.29 12.69
N ASN A 161 14.36 10.72 12.73
CA ASN A 161 13.33 10.20 13.64
C ASN A 161 12.63 8.93 13.13
N GLY A 162 13.06 8.39 11.98
CA GLY A 162 12.47 7.20 11.36
C GLY A 162 11.28 7.47 10.45
N ASP A 163 10.83 8.71 10.32
CA ASP A 163 9.77 9.06 9.37
C ASP A 163 10.24 8.93 7.94
N ILE A 164 9.30 8.61 7.06
CA ILE A 164 9.48 8.53 5.63
C ILE A 164 8.89 9.79 5.00
N GLY A 165 9.66 10.49 4.22
CA GLY A 165 9.24 11.62 3.40
C GLY A 165 9.72 11.47 1.97
N PHE A 166 9.71 12.56 1.22
CA PHE A 166 10.09 12.59 -0.19
C PHE A 166 11.15 13.65 -0.47
N ILE A 167 11.92 13.42 -1.53
CA ILE A 167 12.76 14.43 -2.18
C ILE A 167 12.22 14.59 -3.59
N VAL A 168 11.93 15.82 -3.99
CA VAL A 168 11.48 16.15 -5.35
C VAL A 168 12.39 17.25 -5.91
N ALA A 169 12.86 17.06 -7.13
CA ALA A 169 13.71 18.00 -7.83
C ALA A 169 13.05 18.51 -9.11
N GLY A 170 13.25 19.78 -9.42
CA GLY A 170 12.85 20.38 -10.69
C GLY A 170 11.34 20.49 -10.91
N TYR A 171 10.55 20.68 -9.84
CA TYR A 171 9.12 20.94 -9.95
C TYR A 171 8.80 22.45 -9.88
N ASP A 172 7.66 22.84 -10.46
CA ASP A 172 7.13 24.19 -10.35
C ASP A 172 6.12 24.25 -9.18
N PRO A 173 6.39 25.00 -8.09
CA PRO A 173 5.49 25.08 -6.94
C PRO A 173 4.14 25.78 -7.24
N ARG A 174 3.98 26.39 -8.40
CA ARG A 174 2.73 27.01 -8.84
C ARG A 174 1.78 26.03 -9.53
N GLN A 175 2.21 24.79 -9.73
CA GLN A 175 1.44 23.75 -10.35
C GLN A 175 1.20 22.60 -9.37
N THR A 176 0.11 21.86 -9.57
CA THR A 176 -0.15 20.64 -8.79
C THR A 176 0.96 19.62 -9.02
N LEU A 177 1.50 19.08 -7.91
CA LEU A 177 2.45 17.99 -7.92
C LEU A 177 1.76 16.72 -7.43
N VAL A 178 1.89 15.63 -8.17
CA VAL A 178 1.41 14.31 -7.75
C VAL A 178 2.61 13.46 -7.39
N ILE A 179 2.57 12.83 -6.21
CA ILE A 179 3.56 11.87 -5.73
C ILE A 179 2.83 10.54 -5.58
N ASP A 180 3.16 9.56 -6.43
CA ASP A 180 2.49 8.26 -6.55
C ASP A 180 3.46 7.12 -6.17
N PRO A 181 3.49 6.71 -4.90
CA PRO A 181 4.18 5.50 -4.45
C PRO A 181 3.26 4.28 -4.52
N VAL A 182 3.70 3.25 -5.22
CA VAL A 182 2.97 1.98 -5.37
C VAL A 182 3.40 1.00 -4.29
N LEU A 183 2.45 0.56 -3.46
CA LEU A 183 2.69 -0.47 -2.46
C LEU A 183 2.45 -1.85 -3.10
N SER A 184 3.54 -2.56 -3.36
CA SER A 184 3.50 -3.94 -3.85
C SER A 184 3.77 -4.89 -2.69
N PHE A 185 2.97 -5.94 -2.60
CA PHE A 185 3.25 -7.04 -1.70
C PHE A 185 4.29 -7.96 -2.32
N SER A 186 5.43 -8.13 -1.65
CA SER A 186 6.43 -9.13 -2.01
C SER A 186 6.61 -10.06 -0.83
N THR A 187 6.05 -11.27 -0.91
CA THR A 187 6.43 -12.33 0.02
C THR A 187 7.75 -12.93 -0.46
N TYR A 188 8.79 -12.81 0.35
CA TYR A 188 9.91 -13.73 0.21
C TYR A 188 9.45 -15.11 0.64
N LEU A 189 9.34 -16.03 -0.31
CA LEU A 189 9.14 -17.44 -0.01
C LEU A 189 10.38 -17.96 0.69
N SER A 190 10.35 -17.92 2.02
CA SER A 190 11.27 -18.54 2.98
C SER A 190 12.75 -18.06 2.91
N PRO A 191 13.40 -17.84 4.05
CA PRO A 191 14.84 -17.61 4.14
C PRO A 191 15.70 -18.86 3.85
N MET A 192 15.08 -20.00 3.55
CA MET A 192 15.79 -21.22 3.17
C MET A 192 15.77 -21.41 1.67
N ALA A 193 16.95 -21.57 1.09
CA ALA A 193 17.31 -21.82 -0.30
C ALA A 193 16.21 -22.53 -1.12
N SER A 194 15.24 -21.75 -1.59
CA SER A 194 14.25 -22.20 -2.54
C SER A 194 14.47 -21.48 -3.87
N VAL A 195 14.50 -22.23 -4.93
CA VAL A 195 14.61 -21.70 -6.29
C VAL A 195 13.24 -21.88 -6.94
N ALA A 196 12.55 -20.77 -7.17
CA ALA A 196 11.34 -20.78 -7.99
C ALA A 196 11.75 -20.95 -9.47
N ASN A 197 11.28 -22.01 -10.11
CA ASN A 197 11.60 -22.29 -11.51
C ASN A 197 10.57 -21.71 -12.48
N ARG A 198 9.30 -21.65 -12.07
CA ARG A 198 8.21 -21.11 -12.89
C ARG A 198 7.11 -20.52 -12.00
N ILE A 199 6.43 -19.53 -12.54
CA ILE A 199 5.18 -18.98 -12.01
C ILE A 199 4.16 -18.99 -13.14
N ALA A 200 2.92 -19.31 -12.83
CA ALA A 200 1.77 -19.17 -13.71
C ALA A 200 0.64 -18.53 -12.92
N THR A 201 -0.13 -17.69 -13.59
CA THR A 201 -1.33 -17.05 -13.01
C THR A 201 -2.53 -17.54 -13.81
N ASP A 202 -3.59 -17.96 -13.14
CA ASP A 202 -4.83 -18.33 -13.83
C ASP A 202 -5.73 -17.11 -14.09
N THR A 203 -6.90 -17.36 -14.68
CA THR A 203 -7.87 -16.29 -15.01
C THR A 203 -8.60 -15.72 -13.79
N ALA A 204 -8.53 -16.38 -12.64
CA ALA A 204 -9.04 -15.89 -11.36
C ALA A 204 -8.04 -14.98 -10.64
N GLY A 205 -6.77 -14.96 -11.10
CA GLY A 205 -5.68 -14.19 -10.50
C GLY A 205 -4.86 -14.98 -9.49
N ASP A 206 -5.06 -16.29 -9.38
CA ASP A 206 -4.29 -17.15 -8.48
C ASP A 206 -2.91 -17.46 -9.09
N ASN A 207 -1.89 -17.41 -8.25
CA ASN A 207 -0.51 -17.63 -8.67
C ASN A 207 -0.04 -19.02 -8.27
N TYR A 208 0.39 -19.80 -9.26
CA TYR A 208 0.98 -21.12 -9.09
C TYR A 208 2.49 -21.03 -9.24
N LEU A 209 3.22 -21.45 -8.21
CA LEU A 209 4.66 -21.42 -8.18
C LEU A 209 5.22 -22.83 -8.17
N THR A 210 6.10 -23.17 -9.10
CA THR A 210 6.86 -24.44 -9.09
C THR A 210 8.32 -24.17 -8.85
N GLY A 211 8.96 -24.96 -8.00
CA GLY A 211 10.37 -24.77 -7.67
C GLY A 211 10.95 -25.90 -6.81
N ILE A 212 12.18 -25.73 -6.40
CA ILE A 212 12.87 -26.60 -5.46
C ILE A 212 13.05 -25.84 -4.17
N GLY A 213 12.55 -26.38 -3.06
CA GLY A 213 12.68 -25.77 -1.73
C GLY A 213 12.99 -26.82 -0.67
N THR A 214 13.63 -26.38 0.41
CA THR A 214 13.85 -27.19 1.60
C THR A 214 12.82 -26.82 2.65
N LEU A 215 11.94 -27.72 3.01
CA LEU A 215 11.06 -27.54 4.16
C LEU A 215 11.81 -27.89 5.45
N ALA A 216 11.38 -27.34 6.57
CA ALA A 216 12.01 -27.58 7.89
C ALA A 216 12.10 -29.07 8.28
N ASN A 217 11.34 -29.96 7.60
CA ASN A 217 11.27 -31.39 7.85
C ASN A 217 11.47 -32.27 6.59
N GLY A 218 12.07 -31.76 5.52
CA GLY A 218 12.33 -32.58 4.33
C GLY A 218 12.53 -31.75 3.04
N ILE A 219 12.97 -32.45 1.99
CA ILE A 219 13.14 -31.88 0.66
C ILE A 219 11.82 -32.04 -0.11
N CYS A 220 11.18 -30.93 -0.46
CA CYS A 220 10.07 -30.97 -1.39
C CYS A 220 10.60 -30.85 -2.83
N ARG A 221 10.37 -31.86 -3.65
CA ARG A 221 10.77 -31.86 -5.07
C ARG A 221 9.79 -31.12 -5.99
N VAL A 222 8.53 -31.07 -5.58
CA VAL A 222 7.48 -30.29 -6.24
C VAL A 222 6.54 -29.82 -5.13
N CYS A 223 6.50 -28.55 -4.85
CA CYS A 223 5.57 -27.97 -3.90
C CYS A 223 4.57 -27.15 -4.71
N ASP A 224 3.35 -27.66 -4.83
CA ASP A 224 2.22 -26.85 -5.23
C ASP A 224 1.79 -26.06 -3.98
N LEU A 225 2.11 -24.79 -3.94
CA LEU A 225 1.58 -23.90 -2.92
C LEU A 225 0.25 -23.37 -3.43
N TYR A 226 -0.81 -24.03 -3.02
CA TYR A 226 -2.17 -23.55 -3.19
C TYR A 226 -2.47 -22.60 -2.03
N ASP A 227 -2.64 -21.30 -2.33
CA ASP A 227 -3.27 -20.33 -1.44
C ASP A 227 -4.70 -20.11 -1.94
N GLY A 228 -5.65 -20.80 -1.27
CA GLY A 228 -7.09 -20.62 -1.47
C GLY A 228 -7.66 -19.49 -0.63
#